data_7627827721f49085e849cbefaa6da0e8
#
_entry.id   7627827721f49085e849cbefaa6da0e8
#
_cell.length_a   1.000
_cell.length_b   1.000
_cell.length_c   1.000
_cell.angle_alpha   90.00
_cell.angle_beta   90.00
_cell.angle_gamma   90.00
#
_symmetry.space_group_name_H-M   'P 1'
#
loop_
_entity.id
_entity.type
_entity.pdbx_description
1 polymer ?
#
loop_
_entity_poly.entity_id
_entity_poly.type
_entity_poly.pdbx_seq_one_letter_code
_entity_poly.pdbx_strand_id
1 'polypeptide(L)'
;MFFDIVKALQCSWSTRRKRRSAPCLEIIRSAGHSLIDCCPLRGSWDEMTTRETTAYMPLNDMDLSLSLGDRFMVIAYGAIQWPWLLRSLDGGRKKDKADLLAYLDLPLDALPNLGSWKADTNFLWHIVSAIEDMRPAQVVELGCGASTFVAARALQLFGGGKIVSFDQHAEFAATTQSWILDNKMDAEIRHAPLGAPPAGWPGHWYQLSDVPKEIDLLIVDGPPWAIHPHVRGAAASLFPRIRPGGRVLLDDAARPGERVVARRWRKEHENMEFTLDSQGAKGTLLGYKHSA
;
A
#
# COMPACT_ATOMS: atom_id res chain seq x y z
N MET A 1 -6.54 4.52 -24.46
CA MET A 1 -7.49 3.44 -24.85
C MET A 1 -7.58 2.30 -23.82
N PHE A 2 -6.52 1.57 -23.47
CA PHE A 2 -6.60 0.49 -22.43
C PHE A 2 -6.90 1.05 -21.03
N PHE A 3 -6.27 2.15 -20.65
CA PHE A 3 -6.56 2.87 -19.41
C PHE A 3 -8.00 3.42 -19.35
N ASP A 4 -8.57 3.82 -20.48
CA ASP A 4 -9.94 4.33 -20.55
C ASP A 4 -10.96 3.20 -20.40
N ILE A 5 -10.65 1.99 -20.87
CA ILE A 5 -11.49 0.79 -20.68
C ILE A 5 -11.52 0.38 -19.21
N VAL A 6 -10.37 0.40 -18.52
CA VAL A 6 -10.31 0.12 -17.08
C VAL A 6 -11.06 1.20 -16.27
N LYS A 7 -10.95 2.49 -16.67
CA LYS A 7 -11.77 3.58 -16.12
C LYS A 7 -13.26 3.37 -16.33
N ALA A 8 -13.67 3.02 -17.55
CA ALA A 8 -15.09 2.81 -17.89
C ALA A 8 -15.71 1.65 -17.09
N LEU A 9 -14.97 0.54 -16.94
CA LEU A 9 -15.40 -0.61 -16.13
C LEU A 9 -15.49 -0.26 -14.64
N GLN A 10 -14.55 0.54 -14.13
CA GLN A 10 -14.55 0.99 -12.74
C GLN A 10 -15.69 1.98 -12.44
N CYS A 11 -16.00 2.91 -13.35
CA CYS A 11 -17.15 3.82 -13.24
C CYS A 11 -18.49 3.09 -13.28
N SER A 12 -18.65 2.13 -14.19
CA SER A 12 -19.90 1.37 -14.36
C SER A 12 -20.23 0.52 -13.12
N TRP A 13 -19.22 0.03 -12.39
CA TRP A 13 -19.41 -0.75 -11.18
C TRP A 13 -19.76 0.11 -9.97
N SER A 14 -19.20 1.31 -9.88
CA SER A 14 -19.48 2.27 -8.81
C SER A 14 -20.93 2.79 -8.86
N THR A 15 -21.46 3.04 -10.05
CA THR A 15 -22.84 3.53 -10.25
C THR A 15 -23.91 2.48 -9.94
N ARG A 16 -23.64 1.19 -10.14
CA ARG A 16 -24.59 0.11 -9.76
C ARG A 16 -24.71 -0.09 -8.25
N ARG A 17 -23.66 0.20 -7.47
CA ARG A 17 -23.71 0.09 -5.98
C ARG A 17 -24.44 1.26 -5.33
N LYS A 18 -24.38 2.48 -5.90
CA LYS A 18 -25.06 3.67 -5.36
C LYS A 18 -26.59 3.65 -5.50
N ARG A 19 -27.18 2.78 -6.33
CA ARG A 19 -28.64 2.70 -6.51
C ARG A 19 -29.39 1.85 -5.47
N ARG A 20 -28.73 1.27 -4.47
CA ARG A 20 -29.38 0.46 -3.42
C ARG A 20 -29.40 1.07 -2.02
N SER A 21 -29.01 2.33 -1.87
CA SER A 21 -29.07 3.03 -0.58
C SER A 21 -29.67 4.42 -0.72
N ALA A 22 -30.96 4.48 -0.99
CA ALA A 22 -31.81 5.62 -0.65
C ALA A 22 -33.17 5.03 -0.31
N PRO A 23 -33.69 5.25 0.92
CA PRO A 23 -34.37 6.48 1.26
C PRO A 23 -34.07 6.95 2.71
N CYS A 24 -33.51 8.09 2.87
CA CYS A 24 -33.50 8.84 4.15
C CYS A 24 -33.24 10.34 3.90
N LEU A 25 -34.01 10.95 3.02
CA LEU A 25 -33.84 12.39 2.70
C LEU A 25 -35.17 13.14 2.61
N GLU A 26 -36.15 12.80 3.52
CA GLU A 26 -37.42 13.56 3.55
C GLU A 26 -37.95 13.96 4.93
N ILE A 27 -37.18 13.88 6.01
CA ILE A 27 -37.67 14.26 7.35
C ILE A 27 -36.84 15.37 8.02
N ILE A 28 -36.11 16.22 7.32
CA ILE A 28 -35.48 17.41 7.97
C ILE A 28 -35.73 18.65 7.13
N ARG A 29 -36.98 19.09 7.09
CA ARG A 29 -37.37 20.41 6.57
C ARG A 29 -38.27 21.23 7.50
N SER A 30 -38.35 20.91 8.79
CA SER A 30 -39.21 21.67 9.70
C SER A 30 -38.58 21.97 11.09
N ALA A 31 -37.29 22.13 11.21
CA ALA A 31 -36.73 22.72 12.42
C ALA A 31 -35.50 23.55 12.02
N GLY A 32 -35.72 24.84 11.85
CA GLY A 32 -34.66 25.80 11.66
C GLY A 32 -33.87 25.94 12.96
N HIS A 33 -32.79 25.23 13.10
CA HIS A 33 -31.66 25.57 13.98
C HIS A 33 -30.41 24.85 13.44
N SER A 34 -29.44 25.67 13.16
CA SER A 34 -28.06 25.33 12.77
C SER A 34 -27.43 24.34 13.76
N LEU A 35 -27.27 23.09 13.34
CA LEU A 35 -26.38 22.10 13.95
C LEU A 35 -25.31 21.73 12.93
N ILE A 36 -24.56 22.73 12.52
CA ILE A 36 -23.30 22.55 11.80
C ILE A 36 -22.23 23.05 12.76
N ASP A 37 -21.76 22.18 13.65
CA ASP A 37 -20.48 22.34 14.34
C ASP A 37 -20.28 21.23 15.38
N CYS A 38 -20.26 19.97 14.97
CA CYS A 38 -19.74 18.89 15.81
C CYS A 38 -19.29 17.68 14.97
N CYS A 39 -18.44 17.87 13.98
CA CYS A 39 -17.59 16.80 13.47
C CYS A 39 -16.45 17.34 12.61
N PRO A 40 -15.34 17.78 13.19
CA PRO A 40 -14.18 18.27 12.41
C PRO A 40 -13.38 17.15 11.71
N LEU A 41 -13.80 15.89 11.80
CA LEU A 41 -13.01 14.75 11.33
C LEU A 41 -13.45 14.14 10.00
N ARG A 42 -14.53 14.63 9.35
CA ARG A 42 -15.02 14.05 8.08
C ARG A 42 -14.29 14.54 6.83
N GLY A 43 -13.68 15.70 6.85
CA GLY A 43 -13.08 16.30 5.66
C GLY A 43 -11.81 15.57 5.18
N SER A 44 -10.92 15.15 6.08
CA SER A 44 -9.63 14.56 5.72
C SER A 44 -9.71 13.11 5.20
N TRP A 45 -10.72 12.35 5.64
CA TRP A 45 -10.89 10.94 5.28
C TRP A 45 -11.44 10.74 3.87
N ASP A 46 -12.40 11.57 3.46
CA ASP A 46 -12.98 11.49 2.13
C ASP A 46 -11.96 11.87 1.06
N GLU A 47 -11.06 12.81 1.32
CA GLU A 47 -9.98 13.18 0.42
C GLU A 47 -8.91 12.09 0.29
N MET A 48 -8.51 11.43 1.38
CA MET A 48 -7.56 10.30 1.33
C MET A 48 -8.12 9.03 0.71
N THR A 49 -9.44 8.88 0.76
CA THR A 49 -10.10 7.64 0.33
C THR A 49 -10.77 7.76 -1.03
N THR A 50 -10.83 8.94 -1.63
CA THR A 50 -11.38 9.10 -2.97
C THR A 50 -10.48 8.43 -3.98
N ARG A 51 -11.08 7.63 -4.85
CA ARG A 51 -10.41 7.01 -6.00
C ARG A 51 -9.69 8.03 -6.89
N GLU A 52 -10.13 9.26 -6.86
CA GLU A 52 -9.58 10.35 -7.67
C GLU A 52 -8.18 10.74 -7.24
N THR A 53 -7.91 10.83 -5.93
CA THR A 53 -6.59 11.17 -5.42
C THR A 53 -5.55 10.08 -5.65
N THR A 54 -5.97 8.84 -5.85
CA THR A 54 -5.09 7.67 -5.78
C THR A 54 -5.16 6.72 -6.99
N ALA A 55 -6.27 6.68 -7.72
CA ALA A 55 -6.32 6.04 -9.05
C ALA A 55 -5.65 6.94 -10.11
N TYR A 56 -5.51 8.18 -9.81
CA TYR A 56 -4.81 9.20 -10.54
C TYR A 56 -3.50 9.53 -9.83
N MET A 57 -2.52 8.67 -10.00
CA MET A 57 -1.18 9.19 -10.15
C MET A 57 -1.11 9.64 -11.60
N PRO A 58 -1.24 10.93 -11.91
CA PRO A 58 -0.94 11.36 -13.23
C PRO A 58 0.54 11.09 -13.39
N LEU A 59 0.88 10.12 -14.26
CA LEU A 59 2.25 9.98 -14.75
C LEU A 59 2.76 11.34 -15.28
N ASN A 60 1.87 12.24 -15.59
CA ASN A 60 2.13 13.62 -16.02
C ASN A 60 2.64 14.54 -14.90
N ASP A 61 2.26 14.33 -13.65
CA ASP A 61 2.72 15.18 -12.53
C ASP A 61 4.08 14.74 -11.98
N MET A 62 4.55 13.56 -12.38
CA MET A 62 5.82 13.03 -11.92
C MET A 62 7.00 13.36 -12.85
N ASP A 63 6.78 14.10 -13.94
CA ASP A 63 7.81 14.44 -14.95
C ASP A 63 8.63 13.22 -15.45
N LEU A 64 7.99 12.03 -15.42
CA LEU A 64 8.63 10.76 -15.75
C LEU A 64 8.55 10.49 -17.24
N SER A 65 9.65 10.63 -17.93
CA SER A 65 9.80 10.17 -19.32
C SER A 65 9.99 8.65 -19.36
N LEU A 66 8.90 7.91 -19.50
CA LEU A 66 8.98 6.46 -19.73
C LEU A 66 9.57 6.20 -21.13
N SER A 67 10.56 5.32 -21.20
CA SER A 67 11.10 4.83 -22.46
C SER A 67 10.01 4.10 -23.27
N LEU A 68 10.17 3.97 -24.59
CA LEU A 68 9.25 3.20 -25.43
C LEU A 68 9.16 1.73 -24.96
N GLY A 69 10.28 1.16 -24.49
CA GLY A 69 10.34 -0.17 -23.93
C GLY A 69 9.51 -0.30 -22.66
N ASP A 70 9.61 0.64 -21.71
CA ASP A 70 8.84 0.65 -20.49
C ASP A 70 7.33 0.78 -20.77
N ARG A 71 6.94 1.66 -21.71
CA ARG A 71 5.54 1.81 -22.15
C ARG A 71 4.99 0.52 -22.71
N PHE A 72 5.76 -0.16 -23.55
CA PHE A 72 5.38 -1.47 -24.09
C PHE A 72 5.19 -2.51 -22.98
N MET A 73 6.12 -2.58 -22.02
CA MET A 73 6.02 -3.49 -20.87
C MET A 73 4.80 -3.21 -20.01
N VAL A 74 4.50 -1.94 -19.73
CA VAL A 74 3.28 -1.56 -18.96
C VAL A 74 2.01 -1.99 -19.71
N ILE A 75 1.94 -1.79 -21.02
CA ILE A 75 0.78 -2.20 -21.84
C ILE A 75 0.65 -3.73 -21.86
N ALA A 76 1.75 -4.44 -22.14
CA ALA A 76 1.74 -5.91 -22.23
C ALA A 76 1.35 -6.56 -20.90
N TYR A 77 1.95 -6.12 -19.80
CA TYR A 77 1.59 -6.63 -18.48
C TYR A 77 0.20 -6.18 -18.04
N GLY A 78 -0.23 -4.97 -18.37
CA GLY A 78 -1.61 -4.52 -18.16
C GLY A 78 -2.63 -5.45 -18.82
N ALA A 79 -2.35 -5.90 -20.05
CA ALA A 79 -3.19 -6.86 -20.77
C ALA A 79 -3.17 -8.26 -20.14
N ILE A 80 -2.04 -8.71 -19.58
CA ILE A 80 -1.91 -10.02 -18.96
C ILE A 80 -2.51 -10.04 -17.55
N GLN A 81 -2.28 -8.99 -16.76
CA GLN A 81 -2.61 -8.96 -15.33
C GLN A 81 -4.00 -8.41 -15.00
N TRP A 82 -4.85 -8.08 -16.02
CA TRP A 82 -6.18 -7.54 -15.76
C TRP A 82 -7.05 -8.39 -14.82
N PRO A 83 -6.99 -9.76 -14.81
CA PRO A 83 -7.78 -10.54 -13.87
C PRO A 83 -7.36 -10.29 -12.41
N TRP A 84 -6.07 -10.15 -12.16
CA TRP A 84 -5.53 -9.80 -10.83
C TRP A 84 -5.89 -8.38 -10.42
N LEU A 85 -5.86 -7.42 -11.37
CA LEU A 85 -6.31 -6.05 -11.11
C LEU A 85 -7.78 -5.97 -10.74
N LEU A 86 -8.64 -6.77 -11.38
CA LEU A 86 -10.05 -6.88 -11.00
C LEU A 86 -10.21 -7.52 -9.62
N ARG A 87 -9.48 -8.59 -9.34
CA ARG A 87 -9.51 -9.25 -8.03
C ARG A 87 -9.00 -8.33 -6.92
N SER A 88 -7.99 -7.51 -7.18
CA SER A 88 -7.45 -6.56 -6.21
C SER A 88 -8.44 -5.45 -5.81
N LEU A 89 -9.56 -5.28 -6.54
CA LEU A 89 -10.64 -4.37 -6.11
C LEU A 89 -11.32 -4.85 -4.81
N ASP A 90 -11.20 -6.14 -4.50
CA ASP A 90 -11.67 -6.71 -3.25
C ASP A 90 -10.60 -6.50 -2.18
N GLY A 91 -10.93 -5.77 -1.13
CA GLY A 91 -10.04 -5.53 0.02
C GLY A 91 -10.16 -6.58 1.11
N GLY A 92 -10.85 -7.69 0.85
CA GLY A 92 -11.17 -8.71 1.82
C GLY A 92 -12.58 -8.57 2.42
N ARG A 93 -12.99 -9.56 3.20
CA ARG A 93 -14.32 -9.57 3.81
C ARG A 93 -14.43 -8.50 4.89
N LYS A 94 -15.60 -7.90 5.02
CA LYS A 94 -15.88 -6.91 6.08
C LYS A 94 -15.60 -7.46 7.49
N LYS A 95 -15.87 -8.76 7.70
CA LYS A 95 -15.57 -9.42 8.96
C LYS A 95 -14.08 -9.44 9.26
N ASP A 96 -13.25 -9.82 8.28
CA ASP A 96 -11.79 -9.90 8.45
C ASP A 96 -11.20 -8.51 8.78
N LYS A 97 -11.73 -7.44 8.18
CA LYS A 97 -11.38 -6.06 8.54
C LYS A 97 -11.82 -5.72 9.97
N ALA A 98 -13.03 -6.10 10.36
CA ALA A 98 -13.53 -5.84 11.73
C ALA A 98 -12.71 -6.59 12.77
N ASP A 99 -12.36 -7.86 12.50
CA ASP A 99 -11.50 -8.68 13.37
C ASP A 99 -10.10 -8.05 13.51
N LEU A 100 -9.51 -7.55 12.41
CA LEU A 100 -8.22 -6.84 12.44
C LEU A 100 -8.29 -5.57 13.30
N LEU A 101 -9.32 -4.76 13.12
CA LEU A 101 -9.48 -3.52 13.87
C LEU A 101 -9.71 -3.80 15.36
N ALA A 102 -10.53 -4.81 15.68
CA ALA A 102 -10.73 -5.24 17.08
C ALA A 102 -9.43 -5.74 17.70
N TYR A 103 -8.62 -6.51 16.97
CA TYR A 103 -7.32 -7.01 17.43
C TYR A 103 -6.33 -5.88 17.74
N LEU A 104 -6.38 -4.80 16.96
CA LEU A 104 -5.55 -3.62 17.15
C LEU A 104 -6.15 -2.58 18.11
N ASP A 105 -7.27 -2.90 18.78
CA ASP A 105 -8.00 -1.95 19.62
C ASP A 105 -8.26 -0.61 18.90
N LEU A 106 -8.85 -0.72 17.70
CA LEU A 106 -9.20 0.40 16.83
C LEU A 106 -10.70 0.42 16.55
N PRO A 107 -11.29 1.61 16.36
CA PRO A 107 -12.69 1.72 15.98
C PRO A 107 -12.93 1.18 14.56
N LEU A 108 -14.17 0.73 14.28
CA LEU A 108 -14.53 0.07 13.01
C LEU A 108 -14.34 0.95 11.76
N ASP A 109 -14.32 2.25 11.93
CA ASP A 109 -14.11 3.26 10.90
C ASP A 109 -12.66 3.80 10.85
N ALA A 110 -11.74 3.26 11.65
CA ALA A 110 -10.34 3.70 11.69
C ALA A 110 -9.61 3.52 10.35
N LEU A 111 -10.01 2.56 9.53
CA LEU A 111 -9.43 2.32 8.22
C LEU A 111 -10.44 2.61 7.10
N PRO A 112 -9.99 3.18 5.97
CA PRO A 112 -10.81 3.37 4.78
C PRO A 112 -11.28 2.03 4.20
N ASN A 113 -12.06 2.06 3.13
CA ASN A 113 -12.35 0.87 2.34
C ASN A 113 -11.04 0.34 1.74
N LEU A 114 -10.69 -0.90 2.08
CA LEU A 114 -9.49 -1.58 1.59
C LEU A 114 -9.67 -2.09 0.15
N GLY A 115 -8.56 -2.53 -0.44
CA GLY A 115 -8.55 -3.02 -1.83
C GLY A 115 -8.29 -1.94 -2.87
N SER A 116 -8.27 -2.30 -4.13
CA SER A 116 -7.78 -1.50 -5.24
C SER A 116 -6.27 -1.27 -5.10
N TRP A 117 -5.82 -0.03 -4.99
CA TRP A 117 -4.43 0.35 -4.73
C TRP A 117 -4.06 0.28 -3.24
N LYS A 118 -5.03 0.26 -2.32
CA LYS A 118 -4.81 0.08 -0.89
C LYS A 118 -4.58 -1.40 -0.57
N ALA A 119 -3.79 -1.68 0.44
CA ALA A 119 -3.59 -3.02 0.98
C ALA A 119 -4.91 -3.79 1.15
N ASP A 120 -4.88 -5.10 0.99
CA ASP A 120 -5.99 -5.95 1.43
C ASP A 120 -5.83 -6.36 2.90
N THR A 121 -6.89 -6.90 3.49
CA THR A 121 -6.88 -7.28 4.91
C THR A 121 -5.85 -8.37 5.21
N ASN A 122 -5.56 -9.26 4.26
CA ASN A 122 -4.58 -10.33 4.45
C ASN A 122 -3.16 -9.77 4.57
N PHE A 123 -2.80 -8.82 3.71
CA PHE A 123 -1.51 -8.15 3.79
C PHE A 123 -1.34 -7.40 5.12
N LEU A 124 -2.39 -6.71 5.57
CA LEU A 124 -2.37 -6.03 6.87
C LEU A 124 -2.18 -7.01 8.03
N TRP A 125 -2.80 -8.19 7.99
CA TRP A 125 -2.57 -9.23 8.98
C TRP A 125 -1.13 -9.76 8.97
N HIS A 126 -0.50 -9.90 7.80
CA HIS A 126 0.93 -10.26 7.73
C HIS A 126 1.82 -9.21 8.38
N ILE A 127 1.50 -7.92 8.21
CA ILE A 127 2.24 -6.85 8.90
C ILE A 127 2.09 -6.96 10.41
N VAL A 128 0.86 -7.12 10.91
CA VAL A 128 0.60 -7.25 12.36
C VAL A 128 1.32 -8.47 12.93
N SER A 129 1.16 -9.64 12.31
CA SER A 129 1.81 -10.87 12.77
C SER A 129 3.33 -10.75 12.76
N ALA A 130 3.91 -10.13 11.73
CA ALA A 130 5.36 -9.94 11.68
C ALA A 130 5.85 -9.02 12.83
N ILE A 131 5.12 -7.94 13.13
CA ILE A 131 5.47 -7.01 14.20
C ILE A 131 5.31 -7.68 15.57
N GLU A 132 4.23 -8.41 15.80
CA GLU A 132 3.98 -9.13 17.05
C GLU A 132 5.05 -10.19 17.32
N ASP A 133 5.38 -11.01 16.32
CA ASP A 133 6.38 -12.08 16.43
C ASP A 133 7.80 -11.55 16.64
N MET A 134 8.18 -10.55 15.85
CA MET A 134 9.57 -10.08 15.80
C MET A 134 9.86 -8.97 16.80
N ARG A 135 8.84 -8.18 17.16
CA ARG A 135 9.00 -6.92 17.92
C ARG A 135 10.13 -6.07 17.32
N PRO A 136 10.02 -5.69 16.06
CA PRO A 136 11.11 -5.06 15.32
C PRO A 136 11.47 -3.71 15.93
N ALA A 137 12.75 -3.42 16.06
CA ALA A 137 13.23 -2.10 16.47
C ALA A 137 13.11 -1.10 15.30
N GLN A 138 13.30 -1.57 14.06
CA GLN A 138 13.24 -0.72 12.88
C GLN A 138 12.46 -1.37 11.74
N VAL A 139 11.37 -0.71 11.37
CA VAL A 139 10.57 -1.03 10.18
C VAL A 139 10.87 0.01 9.10
N VAL A 140 11.04 -0.44 7.86
CA VAL A 140 11.11 0.42 6.67
C VAL A 140 9.97 0.02 5.74
N GLU A 141 9.26 1.01 5.23
CA GLU A 141 8.15 0.79 4.31
C GLU A 141 8.34 1.62 3.02
N LEU A 142 7.99 1.01 1.90
CA LEU A 142 7.99 1.61 0.57
C LEU A 142 6.55 1.67 0.05
N GLY A 143 6.00 2.88 -0.03
CA GLY A 143 4.58 3.16 -0.25
C GLY A 143 3.84 3.31 1.09
N CYS A 144 3.38 4.52 1.43
CA CYS A 144 2.67 4.78 2.68
C CYS A 144 1.15 4.63 2.53
N GLY A 145 0.43 4.56 3.66
CA GLY A 145 -1.04 4.54 3.69
C GLY A 145 -1.64 3.69 4.80
N ALA A 146 -2.60 2.84 4.45
CA ALA A 146 -3.25 1.95 5.42
C ALA A 146 -2.28 0.96 6.08
N SER A 147 -1.28 0.52 5.36
CA SER A 147 -0.20 -0.34 5.85
C SER A 147 0.65 0.37 6.91
N THR A 148 1.01 1.64 6.67
CA THR A 148 1.71 2.48 7.67
C THR A 148 0.91 2.62 8.95
N PHE A 149 -0.40 2.91 8.82
CA PHE A 149 -1.30 3.10 9.95
C PHE A 149 -1.39 1.83 10.81
N VAL A 150 -1.57 0.68 10.17
CA VAL A 150 -1.64 -0.62 10.85
C VAL A 150 -0.29 -0.98 11.48
N ALA A 151 0.81 -0.75 10.78
CA ALA A 151 2.15 -1.01 11.29
C ALA A 151 2.48 -0.12 12.51
N ALA A 152 2.18 1.18 12.44
CA ALA A 152 2.39 2.11 13.56
C ALA A 152 1.57 1.69 14.80
N ARG A 153 0.31 1.29 14.61
CA ARG A 153 -0.52 0.82 15.71
C ARG A 153 -0.02 -0.50 16.30
N ALA A 154 0.37 -1.45 15.44
CA ALA A 154 0.93 -2.72 15.90
C ALA A 154 2.23 -2.51 16.70
N LEU A 155 3.11 -1.60 16.27
CA LEU A 155 4.32 -1.23 17.01
C LEU A 155 4.00 -0.65 18.39
N GLN A 156 2.98 0.20 18.51
CA GLN A 156 2.52 0.69 19.82
C GLN A 156 2.06 -0.42 20.75
N LEU A 157 1.35 -1.42 20.21
CA LEU A 157 0.78 -2.51 21.03
C LEU A 157 1.80 -3.58 21.38
N PHE A 158 2.68 -3.96 20.43
CA PHE A 158 3.46 -5.17 20.57
C PHE A 158 4.98 -4.94 20.65
N GLY A 159 5.51 -3.84 20.09
CA GLY A 159 6.94 -3.75 19.88
C GLY A 159 7.65 -2.48 20.35
N GLY A 160 7.02 -1.32 20.24
CA GLY A 160 7.67 -0.03 20.58
C GLY A 160 8.84 0.36 19.68
N GLY A 161 8.97 -0.26 18.51
CA GLY A 161 9.95 0.10 17.49
C GLY A 161 9.54 1.33 16.68
N LYS A 162 10.33 1.66 15.67
CA LYS A 162 10.08 2.80 14.77
C LYS A 162 9.77 2.33 13.36
N ILE A 163 8.88 3.06 12.68
CA ILE A 163 8.62 2.90 11.26
C ILE A 163 9.00 4.17 10.50
N VAL A 164 9.71 3.99 9.39
CA VAL A 164 9.99 5.03 8.40
C VAL A 164 9.40 4.57 7.08
N SER A 165 8.44 5.31 6.56
CA SER A 165 7.77 5.04 5.27
C SER A 165 8.23 6.05 4.22
N PHE A 166 8.44 5.58 2.99
CA PHE A 166 8.82 6.41 1.86
C PHE A 166 7.72 6.38 0.81
N ASP A 167 7.29 7.54 0.32
CA ASP A 167 6.30 7.64 -0.74
C ASP A 167 6.71 8.67 -1.79
N GLN A 168 6.39 8.39 -3.05
CA GLN A 168 6.73 9.26 -4.17
C GLN A 168 5.78 10.45 -4.32
N HIS A 169 4.62 10.44 -3.69
CA HIS A 169 3.61 11.47 -3.81
C HIS A 169 3.61 12.38 -2.57
N ALA A 170 4.11 13.60 -2.71
CA ALA A 170 4.33 14.52 -1.58
C ALA A 170 3.06 14.82 -0.77
N GLU A 171 1.94 15.12 -1.46
CA GLU A 171 0.67 15.44 -0.80
C GLU A 171 0.10 14.22 -0.05
N PHE A 172 0.19 13.03 -0.66
CA PHE A 172 -0.27 11.81 -0.04
C PHE A 172 0.58 11.44 1.19
N ALA A 173 1.89 11.62 1.11
CA ALA A 173 2.80 11.45 2.24
C ALA A 173 2.44 12.41 3.39
N ALA A 174 2.23 13.69 3.08
CA ALA A 174 1.85 14.71 4.08
C ALA A 174 0.48 14.41 4.71
N THR A 175 -0.51 14.02 3.91
CA THR A 175 -1.85 13.66 4.39
C THR A 175 -1.80 12.42 5.28
N THR A 176 -1.03 11.40 4.88
CA THR A 176 -0.84 10.19 5.69
C THR A 176 -0.11 10.51 7.00
N GLN A 177 0.90 11.40 6.98
CA GLN A 177 1.57 11.85 8.20
C GLN A 177 0.60 12.53 9.17
N SER A 178 -0.26 13.42 8.66
CA SER A 178 -1.28 14.07 9.49
C SER A 178 -2.24 13.05 10.10
N TRP A 179 -2.70 12.09 9.31
CA TRP A 179 -3.57 11.02 9.78
C TRP A 179 -2.95 10.18 10.91
N ILE A 180 -1.68 9.83 10.79
CA ILE A 180 -0.94 9.12 11.84
C ILE A 180 -0.91 9.93 13.12
N LEU A 181 -0.58 11.23 13.05
CA LEU A 181 -0.50 12.13 14.19
C LEU A 181 -1.86 12.36 14.86
N ASP A 182 -2.93 12.55 14.09
CA ASP A 182 -4.30 12.73 14.57
C ASP A 182 -4.77 11.52 15.39
N ASN A 183 -4.28 10.33 15.05
CA ASN A 183 -4.54 9.09 15.77
C ASN A 183 -3.51 8.79 16.89
N LYS A 184 -2.65 9.77 17.23
CA LYS A 184 -1.64 9.64 18.30
C LYS A 184 -0.68 8.46 18.10
N MET A 185 -0.35 8.18 16.85
CA MET A 185 0.61 7.15 16.46
C MET A 185 1.94 7.78 16.09
N ASP A 186 3.02 7.01 16.16
CA ASP A 186 4.35 7.43 15.79
C ASP A 186 4.80 6.68 14.51
N ALA A 187 4.90 7.43 13.42
CA ALA A 187 5.49 6.97 12.17
C ALA A 187 6.11 8.17 11.46
N GLU A 188 7.28 7.99 10.89
CA GLU A 188 7.93 8.99 10.08
C GLU A 188 7.66 8.71 8.60
N ILE A 189 7.01 9.65 7.91
CA ILE A 189 6.72 9.51 6.47
C ILE A 189 7.54 10.52 5.69
N ARG A 190 8.34 10.03 4.76
CA ARG A 190 9.25 10.82 3.95
C ARG A 190 8.84 10.83 2.49
N HIS A 191 8.76 12.02 1.91
CA HIS A 191 8.64 12.16 0.47
C HIS A 191 9.93 11.71 -0.20
N ALA A 192 9.83 10.74 -1.11
CA ALA A 192 10.93 10.18 -1.89
C ALA A 192 10.56 10.19 -3.38
N PRO A 193 10.85 11.26 -4.10
CA PRO A 193 10.50 11.38 -5.52
C PRO A 193 11.14 10.24 -6.32
N LEU A 194 10.52 9.90 -7.45
CA LEU A 194 11.04 8.85 -8.32
C LEU A 194 12.16 9.39 -9.22
N GLY A 195 13.22 8.61 -9.32
CA GLY A 195 14.37 8.90 -10.15
C GLY A 195 14.95 7.65 -10.78
N ALA A 196 16.24 7.68 -11.13
CA ALA A 196 16.91 6.52 -11.72
C ALA A 196 16.84 5.30 -10.78
N PRO A 197 16.52 4.11 -11.31
CA PRO A 197 16.47 2.90 -10.50
C PRO A 197 17.88 2.39 -10.17
N PRO A 198 18.02 1.55 -9.12
CA PRO A 198 19.25 0.80 -8.89
C PRO A 198 19.64 -0.05 -10.11
N ALA A 199 20.96 -0.26 -10.28
CA ALA A 199 21.48 -1.03 -11.41
C ALA A 199 20.78 -2.40 -11.55
N GLY A 200 20.39 -2.72 -12.78
CA GLY A 200 19.72 -3.99 -13.12
C GLY A 200 18.22 -4.01 -12.92
N TRP A 201 17.59 -2.96 -12.38
CA TRP A 201 16.14 -2.85 -12.28
C TRP A 201 15.58 -1.81 -13.23
N PRO A 202 14.43 -2.06 -13.86
CA PRO A 202 13.81 -1.15 -14.82
C PRO A 202 12.89 -0.12 -14.16
N GLY A 203 12.47 0.86 -14.94
CA GLY A 203 11.50 1.88 -14.54
C GLY A 203 12.15 3.00 -13.73
N HIS A 204 11.41 3.55 -12.78
CA HIS A 204 11.86 4.61 -11.88
C HIS A 204 11.70 4.18 -10.44
N TRP A 205 12.63 4.56 -9.58
CA TRP A 205 12.68 4.13 -8.19
C TRP A 205 12.77 5.31 -7.23
N TYR A 206 12.38 5.10 -6.00
CA TYR A 206 12.49 6.07 -4.93
C TYR A 206 13.91 6.61 -4.78
N GLN A 207 14.04 7.93 -4.74
CA GLN A 207 15.28 8.58 -4.32
C GLN A 207 15.32 8.59 -2.79
N LEU A 208 15.75 7.47 -2.22
CA LEU A 208 15.76 7.26 -0.79
C LEU A 208 16.89 8.05 -0.13
N SER A 209 16.57 8.86 0.88
CA SER A 209 17.53 9.56 1.74
C SER A 209 17.43 9.05 3.17
N ASP A 210 18.53 9.03 3.88
CA ASP A 210 18.62 8.69 5.30
C ASP A 210 17.93 7.38 5.70
N VAL A 211 18.01 6.38 4.82
CA VAL A 211 17.47 5.04 5.09
C VAL A 211 18.19 4.43 6.28
N PRO A 212 17.49 3.87 7.26
CA PRO A 212 18.10 3.16 8.39
C PRO A 212 19.19 2.18 7.96
N LYS A 213 20.28 2.12 8.72
CA LYS A 213 21.41 1.22 8.41
C LYS A 213 21.04 -0.24 8.59
N GLU A 214 20.20 -0.53 9.58
CA GLU A 214 19.69 -1.86 9.90
C GLU A 214 18.17 -1.86 9.81
N ILE A 215 17.61 -2.91 9.23
CA ILE A 215 16.19 -3.09 9.01
C ILE A 215 15.79 -4.45 9.58
N ASP A 216 14.79 -4.48 10.45
CA ASP A 216 14.19 -5.73 10.94
C ASP A 216 13.08 -6.21 10.03
N LEU A 217 12.22 -5.29 9.59
CA LEU A 217 11.09 -5.58 8.72
C LEU A 217 11.06 -4.57 7.56
N LEU A 218 11.09 -5.09 6.33
CA LEU A 218 10.90 -4.31 5.11
C LEU A 218 9.52 -4.60 4.53
N ILE A 219 8.69 -3.57 4.40
CA ILE A 219 7.35 -3.62 3.79
C ILE A 219 7.44 -2.96 2.40
N VAL A 220 6.97 -3.65 1.35
CA VAL A 220 7.03 -3.18 -0.04
C VAL A 220 5.62 -3.17 -0.62
N ASP A 221 5.00 -2.00 -0.64
CA ASP A 221 3.68 -1.75 -1.24
C ASP A 221 3.74 -0.70 -2.38
N GLY A 222 4.89 -0.15 -2.64
CA GLY A 222 5.16 0.82 -3.71
C GLY A 222 6.50 0.57 -4.41
N PRO A 223 6.77 1.32 -5.49
CA PRO A 223 5.88 2.22 -6.20
C PRO A 223 4.85 1.47 -7.08
N PRO A 224 3.88 2.20 -7.68
CA PRO A 224 2.84 1.57 -8.49
C PRO A 224 3.38 0.82 -9.71
N TRP A 225 2.80 -0.34 -10.03
CA TRP A 225 3.17 -1.14 -11.20
C TRP A 225 3.04 -0.40 -12.55
N ALA A 226 2.22 0.66 -12.59
CA ALA A 226 2.02 1.48 -13.78
C ALA A 226 3.29 2.24 -14.22
N ILE A 227 4.31 2.34 -13.36
CA ILE A 227 5.64 2.88 -13.69
C ILE A 227 6.43 1.84 -14.49
N HIS A 228 6.47 0.62 -13.98
CA HIS A 228 7.00 -0.56 -14.66
C HIS A 228 6.55 -1.82 -13.89
N PRO A 229 6.13 -2.92 -14.56
CA PRO A 229 5.62 -4.11 -13.88
C PRO A 229 6.61 -4.80 -12.93
N HIS A 230 7.90 -4.53 -13.07
CA HIS A 230 8.96 -5.08 -12.21
C HIS A 230 9.59 -4.05 -11.27
N VAL A 231 9.01 -2.87 -11.15
CA VAL A 231 9.62 -1.75 -10.41
C VAL A 231 9.87 -2.07 -8.93
N ARG A 232 8.95 -2.79 -8.28
CA ARG A 232 9.09 -3.17 -6.86
C ARG A 232 10.29 -4.09 -6.61
N GLY A 233 10.82 -4.70 -7.65
CA GLY A 233 12.04 -5.51 -7.57
C GLY A 233 13.25 -4.76 -7.05
N ALA A 234 13.33 -3.46 -7.33
CA ALA A 234 14.42 -2.59 -6.87
C ALA A 234 14.52 -2.48 -5.33
N ALA A 235 13.50 -2.90 -4.58
CA ALA A 235 13.58 -3.04 -3.12
C ALA A 235 14.71 -3.97 -2.66
N ALA A 236 15.18 -4.88 -3.52
CA ALA A 236 16.37 -5.71 -3.26
C ALA A 236 17.64 -4.90 -2.95
N SER A 237 17.72 -3.64 -3.37
CA SER A 237 18.82 -2.74 -2.98
C SER A 237 18.90 -2.51 -1.47
N LEU A 238 17.83 -2.75 -0.73
CA LEU A 238 17.77 -2.64 0.73
C LEU A 238 18.08 -3.96 1.45
N PHE A 239 18.08 -5.12 0.76
CA PHE A 239 18.31 -6.42 1.38
C PHE A 239 19.65 -6.54 2.15
N PRO A 240 20.75 -5.91 1.70
CA PRO A 240 21.99 -5.88 2.50
C PRO A 240 21.81 -5.26 3.90
N ARG A 241 20.85 -4.33 4.07
CA ARG A 241 20.54 -3.66 5.34
C ARG A 241 19.63 -4.48 6.26
N ILE A 242 18.96 -5.51 5.75
CA ILE A 242 18.12 -6.37 6.55
C ILE A 242 19.02 -7.20 7.47
N ARG A 243 18.70 -7.22 8.75
CA ARG A 243 19.45 -8.03 9.73
C ARG A 243 19.19 -9.52 9.53
N PRO A 244 20.11 -10.41 9.95
CA PRO A 244 19.80 -11.82 10.09
C PRO A 244 18.54 -12.02 10.94
N GLY A 245 17.61 -12.88 10.48
CA GLY A 245 16.28 -13.04 11.08
C GLY A 245 15.25 -11.99 10.66
N GLY A 246 15.67 -10.95 9.92
CA GLY A 246 14.77 -9.92 9.42
C GLY A 246 13.84 -10.45 8.31
N ARG A 247 12.73 -9.75 8.12
CA ARG A 247 11.67 -10.16 7.17
C ARG A 247 11.42 -9.11 6.07
N VAL A 248 10.89 -9.59 4.96
CA VAL A 248 10.38 -8.76 3.84
C VAL A 248 8.94 -9.16 3.57
N LEU A 249 8.06 -8.19 3.41
CA LEU A 249 6.69 -8.37 2.96
C LEU A 249 6.51 -7.61 1.64
N LEU A 250 6.10 -8.29 0.56
CA LEU A 250 5.77 -7.65 -0.72
C LEU A 250 4.29 -7.84 -1.00
N ASP A 251 3.55 -6.74 -1.12
CA ASP A 251 2.13 -6.75 -1.52
C ASP A 251 1.97 -7.07 -3.01
N ASP A 252 0.74 -7.46 -3.38
CA ASP A 252 0.34 -7.75 -4.76
C ASP A 252 1.13 -8.91 -5.42
N ALA A 253 1.75 -9.78 -4.63
CA ALA A 253 2.70 -10.79 -5.10
C ALA A 253 2.09 -11.89 -6.00
N ALA A 254 0.76 -11.98 -6.07
CA ALA A 254 0.07 -12.84 -7.03
C ALA A 254 0.11 -12.31 -8.47
N ARG A 255 0.36 -11.00 -8.69
CA ARG A 255 0.43 -10.42 -10.02
C ARG A 255 1.60 -10.99 -10.84
N PRO A 256 1.44 -11.13 -12.16
CA PRO A 256 2.51 -11.61 -13.05
C PRO A 256 3.83 -10.85 -12.93
N GLY A 257 3.80 -9.53 -12.79
CA GLY A 257 5.00 -8.71 -12.63
C GLY A 257 5.77 -9.03 -11.36
N GLU A 258 5.09 -9.04 -10.22
CA GLU A 258 5.67 -9.34 -8.91
C GLU A 258 6.14 -10.81 -8.81
N ARG A 259 5.50 -11.73 -9.55
CA ARG A 259 6.00 -13.12 -9.64
C ARG A 259 7.34 -13.22 -10.36
N VAL A 260 7.59 -12.37 -11.36
CA VAL A 260 8.92 -12.26 -12.01
C VAL A 260 9.93 -11.70 -11.01
N VAL A 261 9.57 -10.66 -10.28
CA VAL A 261 10.40 -10.10 -9.20
C VAL A 261 10.76 -11.16 -8.16
N ALA A 262 9.76 -11.89 -7.66
CA ALA A 262 9.98 -12.95 -6.66
C ALA A 262 10.91 -14.08 -7.14
N ARG A 263 10.81 -14.48 -8.43
CA ARG A 263 11.74 -15.45 -9.01
C ARG A 263 13.17 -14.93 -9.07
N ARG A 264 13.33 -13.65 -9.44
CA ARG A 264 14.62 -13.01 -9.53
C ARG A 264 15.25 -12.87 -8.15
N TRP A 265 14.49 -12.43 -7.15
CA TRP A 265 14.97 -12.34 -5.77
C TRP A 265 15.45 -13.69 -5.23
N ARG A 266 14.69 -14.79 -5.45
CA ARG A 266 15.10 -16.13 -5.05
C ARG A 266 16.42 -16.58 -5.69
N LYS A 267 16.67 -16.15 -6.93
CA LYS A 267 17.89 -16.49 -7.66
C LYS A 267 19.09 -15.66 -7.23
N GLU A 268 18.90 -14.38 -6.92
CA GLU A 268 19.98 -13.44 -6.67
C GLU A 268 20.34 -13.32 -5.18
N HIS A 269 19.47 -13.80 -4.27
CA HIS A 269 19.64 -13.67 -2.82
C HIS A 269 19.48 -15.03 -2.13
N GLU A 270 20.48 -15.88 -2.26
CA GLU A 270 20.49 -17.25 -1.71
C GLU A 270 20.38 -17.30 -0.18
N ASN A 271 20.78 -16.22 0.51
CA ASN A 271 20.64 -16.07 1.96
C ASN A 271 19.24 -15.64 2.41
N MET A 272 18.28 -15.56 1.47
CA MET A 272 16.89 -15.24 1.75
C MET A 272 15.97 -16.34 1.25
N GLU A 273 15.05 -16.75 2.10
CA GLU A 273 13.93 -17.62 1.72
C GLU A 273 12.70 -16.78 1.39
N PHE A 274 11.98 -17.14 0.31
CA PHE A 274 10.78 -16.44 -0.12
C PHE A 274 9.63 -17.41 -0.33
N THR A 275 8.54 -17.23 0.42
CA THR A 275 7.30 -18.01 0.32
C THR A 275 6.16 -17.12 -0.14
N LEU A 276 5.37 -17.57 -1.11
CA LEU A 276 4.19 -16.89 -1.57
C LEU A 276 2.97 -17.37 -0.77
N ASP A 277 2.37 -16.49 0.01
CA ASP A 277 1.00 -16.68 0.48
C ASP A 277 0.03 -16.16 -0.57
N SER A 278 -0.79 -17.05 -1.10
CA SER A 278 -1.81 -16.75 -2.11
C SER A 278 -3.19 -16.48 -1.52
N GLN A 279 -3.30 -16.41 -0.20
CA GLN A 279 -4.53 -16.02 0.48
C GLN A 279 -4.84 -14.54 0.21
N GLY A 280 -6.07 -14.12 0.49
CA GLY A 280 -6.51 -12.77 0.18
C GLY A 280 -6.77 -12.54 -1.32
N ALA A 281 -6.92 -11.28 -1.68
CA ALA A 281 -7.22 -10.86 -3.05
C ALA A 281 -5.95 -10.65 -3.89
N LYS A 282 -4.85 -10.27 -3.26
CA LYS A 282 -3.62 -9.78 -3.90
C LYS A 282 -2.44 -10.73 -3.78
N GLY A 283 -2.41 -11.58 -2.73
CA GLY A 283 -1.28 -12.42 -2.36
C GLY A 283 -0.10 -11.64 -1.82
N THR A 284 0.61 -12.23 -0.87
CA THR A 284 1.78 -11.62 -0.20
C THR A 284 3.01 -12.50 -0.38
N LEU A 285 4.15 -11.93 -0.77
CA LEU A 285 5.43 -12.64 -0.71
C LEU A 285 6.07 -12.36 0.65
N LEU A 286 6.35 -13.43 1.37
CA LEU A 286 7.01 -13.43 2.66
C LEU A 286 8.48 -13.78 2.44
N GLY A 287 9.39 -12.89 2.80
CA GLY A 287 10.83 -13.09 2.76
C GLY A 287 11.41 -13.21 4.17
N TYR A 288 12.35 -14.12 4.36
CA TYR A 288 13.09 -14.29 5.59
C TYR A 288 14.60 -14.33 5.31
N LYS A 289 15.39 -13.57 6.06
CA LYS A 289 16.84 -13.55 5.92
C LYS A 289 17.47 -14.51 6.93
N HIS A 290 18.14 -15.55 6.42
CA HIS A 290 18.85 -16.50 7.27
C HIS A 290 20.04 -15.85 8.01
N SER A 291 20.38 -16.41 9.16
CA SER A 291 21.67 -16.14 9.79
C SER A 291 22.79 -16.70 8.90
N ALA A 292 23.85 -15.91 8.74
CA ALA A 292 25.02 -16.37 7.99
C ALA A 292 25.73 -17.51 8.73
#